data_e616fa1046648809250aeea3bdbe1543
#
_entry.id   e616fa1046648809250aeea3bdbe1543
#
_cell.length_a   1.000
_cell.length_b   1.000
_cell.length_c   1.000
_cell.angle_alpha   90.00
_cell.angle_beta   90.00
_cell.angle_gamma   90.00
#
_symmetry.space_group_name_H-M   'P 1'
#
loop_
_entity.id
_entity.type
_entity.pdbx_description
1 polymer ?
#
loop_
_entity_poly.entity_id
_entity_poly.type
_entity_poly.pdbx_seq_one_letter_code
_entity_poly.pdbx_strand_id
1 'polypeptide(L)'
;MDWFEPMEPILTNTIMKGDQWIHQVKWDGIRCLAYKDGNNVRLFTKRGRERSRWYPEITKEILDLNCKQVVLDGELIVPDEYGKPSFHNIMARDRVSRIDRLRQYIEKYPVWYMVFDILCKEGQDLRVLPLLERKRMLDETLKSNGNVQAVSDYSDGEALFSIMKEKDMEGIVSKKPTALYRREKT
;
A
#
# COMPACT_ATOMS: atom_id res chain seq x y z
N MET A 1 -9.26 15.84 3.21
CA MET A 1 -10.03 14.94 2.31
C MET A 1 -10.68 13.87 3.16
N ASP A 2 -11.97 13.58 2.95
CA ASP A 2 -12.67 12.51 3.67
C ASP A 2 -12.33 11.14 3.09
N TRP A 3 -12.54 10.08 3.90
CA TRP A 3 -12.37 8.71 3.44
C TRP A 3 -13.28 8.42 2.23
N PHE A 4 -12.78 7.62 1.32
CA PHE A 4 -13.52 7.10 0.18
C PHE A 4 -13.13 5.63 -0.09
N GLU A 5 -13.99 4.90 -0.76
CA GLU A 5 -13.73 3.53 -1.16
C GLU A 5 -12.61 3.48 -2.22
N PRO A 6 -11.52 2.72 -1.97
CA PRO A 6 -10.40 2.66 -2.90
C PRO A 6 -10.73 1.86 -4.18
N MET A 7 -10.03 2.21 -5.26
CA MET A 7 -10.05 1.47 -6.52
C MET A 7 -9.59 0.02 -6.33
N GLU A 8 -10.27 -0.93 -6.97
CA GLU A 8 -9.94 -2.35 -6.89
C GLU A 8 -9.58 -2.94 -8.26
N PRO A 9 -8.58 -3.83 -8.33
CA PRO A 9 -8.28 -4.56 -9.56
C PRO A 9 -9.35 -5.61 -9.86
N ILE A 10 -9.55 -5.89 -11.16
CA ILE A 10 -10.36 -7.02 -11.61
C ILE A 10 -9.47 -8.26 -11.68
N LEU A 11 -9.98 -9.37 -11.14
CA LEU A 11 -9.30 -10.66 -11.26
C LEU A 11 -9.31 -11.14 -12.71
N THR A 12 -8.15 -11.56 -13.21
CA THR A 12 -7.98 -12.16 -14.51
C THR A 12 -7.03 -13.35 -14.43
N ASN A 13 -7.21 -14.33 -15.33
CA ASN A 13 -6.30 -15.46 -15.50
C ASN A 13 -5.25 -15.20 -16.60
N THR A 14 -5.24 -14.00 -17.18
CA THR A 14 -4.33 -13.63 -18.27
C THR A 14 -3.40 -12.53 -17.83
N ILE A 15 -2.10 -12.72 -18.01
CA ILE A 15 -1.09 -11.69 -17.77
C ILE A 15 -1.15 -10.70 -18.93
N MET A 16 -1.31 -9.42 -18.58
CA MET A 16 -1.32 -8.33 -19.56
C MET A 16 0.08 -8.17 -20.17
N LYS A 17 0.15 -7.98 -21.50
CA LYS A 17 1.41 -7.89 -22.26
C LYS A 17 1.54 -6.54 -22.96
N GLY A 18 2.80 -6.18 -23.25
CA GLY A 18 3.17 -4.98 -24.02
C GLY A 18 3.43 -3.76 -23.14
N ASP A 19 4.08 -2.76 -23.76
CA ASP A 19 4.63 -1.56 -23.06
C ASP A 19 3.56 -0.64 -22.45
N GLN A 20 2.29 -0.90 -22.75
CA GLN A 20 1.15 -0.21 -22.16
C GLN A 20 0.80 -0.68 -20.74
N TRP A 21 1.55 -1.62 -20.18
CA TRP A 21 1.32 -2.17 -18.86
C TRP A 21 2.56 -2.11 -18.00
N ILE A 22 2.37 -1.82 -16.73
CA ILE A 22 3.33 -2.03 -15.65
C ILE A 22 2.77 -3.06 -14.69
N HIS A 23 3.64 -3.79 -14.04
CA HIS A 23 3.28 -4.88 -13.14
C HIS A 23 3.87 -4.64 -11.77
N GLN A 24 3.11 -4.95 -10.74
CA GLN A 24 3.51 -4.84 -9.34
C GLN A 24 3.25 -6.16 -8.63
N VAL A 25 4.01 -6.44 -7.58
CA VAL A 25 3.72 -7.56 -6.67
C VAL A 25 2.35 -7.32 -6.03
N LYS A 26 1.50 -8.36 -6.03
CA LYS A 26 0.27 -8.37 -5.26
C LYS A 26 0.58 -8.78 -3.83
N TRP A 27 0.66 -7.80 -2.96
CA TRP A 27 0.94 -8.00 -1.55
C TRP A 27 -0.28 -8.55 -0.82
N ASP A 28 -0.11 -9.64 -0.05
CA ASP A 28 -1.17 -10.25 0.74
C ASP A 28 -1.19 -9.66 2.16
N GLY A 29 -2.16 -8.82 2.43
CA GLY A 29 -2.22 -8.07 3.68
C GLY A 29 -3.57 -7.42 3.97
N ILE A 30 -3.52 -6.20 4.46
CA ILE A 30 -4.70 -5.36 4.75
C ILE A 30 -4.59 -4.05 3.98
N ARG A 31 -5.48 -3.83 3.02
CA ARG A 31 -5.56 -2.56 2.29
C ARG A 31 -5.73 -1.39 3.25
N CYS A 32 -4.88 -0.40 3.10
CA CYS A 32 -4.87 0.78 3.94
C CYS A 32 -4.76 2.06 3.10
N LEU A 33 -5.65 3.01 3.39
CA LEU A 33 -5.51 4.40 2.99
C LEU A 33 -4.93 5.19 4.16
N ALA A 34 -3.80 5.85 3.95
CA ALA A 34 -3.17 6.69 4.95
C ALA A 34 -3.35 8.17 4.62
N TYR A 35 -3.91 8.92 5.56
CA TYR A 35 -4.17 10.35 5.46
C TYR A 35 -3.26 11.08 6.44
N LYS A 36 -2.42 11.99 5.94
CA LYS A 36 -1.69 12.96 6.75
C LYS A 36 -2.26 14.34 6.51
N ASP A 37 -2.52 15.08 7.59
CA ASP A 37 -2.89 16.49 7.58
C ASP A 37 -2.21 17.20 8.76
N GLY A 38 -1.16 17.94 8.46
CA GLY A 38 -0.26 18.55 9.44
C GLY A 38 0.33 17.49 10.37
N ASN A 39 0.04 17.58 11.65
CA ASN A 39 0.51 16.66 12.70
C ASN A 39 -0.45 15.49 12.95
N ASN A 40 -1.48 15.34 12.13
CA ASN A 40 -2.45 14.27 12.28
C ASN A 40 -2.28 13.22 11.17
N VAL A 41 -2.16 11.95 11.57
CA VAL A 41 -2.13 10.81 10.64
C VAL A 41 -3.25 9.85 10.98
N ARG A 42 -4.05 9.51 9.98
CA ARG A 42 -5.16 8.55 10.11
C ARG A 42 -5.01 7.44 9.09
N LEU A 43 -5.16 6.21 9.55
CA LEU A 43 -5.11 4.99 8.74
C LEU A 43 -6.49 4.38 8.65
N PHE A 44 -6.98 4.13 7.44
CA PHE A 44 -8.28 3.53 7.21
C PHE A 44 -8.16 2.24 6.41
N THR A 45 -8.83 1.20 6.86
CA THR A 45 -9.01 -0.01 6.04
C THR A 45 -9.86 0.31 4.81
N LYS A 46 -9.87 -0.60 3.84
CA LYS A 46 -10.72 -0.57 2.64
C LYS A 46 -12.20 -0.25 2.95
N ARG A 47 -12.71 -0.69 4.11
CA ARG A 47 -14.10 -0.47 4.54
C ARG A 47 -14.30 0.79 5.39
N GLY A 48 -13.33 1.71 5.43
CA GLY A 48 -13.41 2.95 6.18
C GLY A 48 -13.27 2.82 7.70
N ARG A 49 -12.85 1.67 8.20
CA ARG A 49 -12.58 1.51 9.63
C ARG A 49 -11.23 2.13 9.97
N GLU A 50 -11.23 3.08 10.88
CA GLU A 50 -9.99 3.70 11.35
C GLU A 50 -9.19 2.75 12.23
N ARG A 51 -7.87 2.65 11.93
CA ARG A 51 -6.92 1.75 12.59
C ARG A 51 -5.63 2.42 13.04
N SER A 52 -5.57 3.74 13.07
CA SER A 52 -4.36 4.53 13.38
C SER A 52 -3.67 4.09 14.68
N ARG A 53 -4.45 3.83 15.73
CA ARG A 53 -3.93 3.44 17.05
C ARG A 53 -3.24 2.07 17.06
N TRP A 54 -3.56 1.22 16.10
CA TRP A 54 -3.04 -0.14 16.00
C TRP A 54 -1.72 -0.22 15.25
N TYR A 55 -1.35 0.83 14.52
CA TYR A 55 -0.13 0.89 13.70
C TYR A 55 0.68 2.16 14.01
N PRO A 56 1.09 2.38 15.30
CA PRO A 56 1.79 3.60 15.69
C PRO A 56 3.15 3.75 14.98
N GLU A 57 3.82 2.65 14.64
CA GLU A 57 5.06 2.64 13.87
C GLU A 57 4.86 3.22 12.47
N ILE A 58 3.77 2.86 11.80
CA ILE A 58 3.44 3.36 10.45
C ILE A 58 2.97 4.82 10.52
N THR A 59 2.12 5.16 11.51
CA THR A 59 1.65 6.55 11.67
C THR A 59 2.82 7.48 11.95
N LYS A 60 3.82 7.06 12.72
CA LYS A 60 5.02 7.84 13.00
C LYS A 60 5.83 8.10 11.73
N GLU A 61 6.12 7.07 10.94
CA GLU A 61 6.88 7.24 9.70
C GLU A 61 6.17 8.15 8.69
N ILE A 62 4.83 8.03 8.57
CA ILE A 62 4.05 8.93 7.71
C ILE A 62 4.06 10.35 8.25
N LEU A 63 4.03 10.53 9.58
CA LEU A 63 4.15 11.86 10.19
C LEU A 63 5.48 12.53 9.83
N ASP A 64 6.56 11.77 9.75
CA ASP A 64 7.91 12.26 9.46
C ASP A 64 8.14 12.58 7.97
N LEU A 65 7.17 12.31 7.07
CA LEU A 65 7.26 12.69 5.66
C LEU A 65 7.33 14.21 5.50
N ASN A 66 8.21 14.68 4.60
CA ASN A 66 8.42 16.10 4.32
C ASN A 66 7.30 16.68 3.44
N CYS A 67 6.06 16.61 3.92
CA CYS A 67 4.89 17.24 3.31
C CYS A 67 3.85 17.51 4.41
N LYS A 68 3.03 18.55 4.24
CA LYS A 68 1.95 18.87 5.19
C LYS A 68 0.73 17.97 4.98
N GLN A 69 0.39 17.70 3.74
CA GLN A 69 -0.79 16.90 3.41
C GLN A 69 -0.46 15.84 2.38
N VAL A 70 -0.84 14.58 2.67
CA VAL A 70 -0.73 13.49 1.71
C VAL A 70 -1.81 12.43 1.97
N VAL A 71 -2.30 11.81 0.90
CA VAL A 71 -3.10 10.59 0.95
C VAL A 71 -2.39 9.51 0.16
N LEU A 72 -2.05 8.43 0.85
CA LEU A 72 -1.35 7.26 0.30
C LEU A 72 -2.30 6.06 0.25
N ASP A 73 -2.12 5.21 -0.76
CA ASP A 73 -2.84 3.97 -0.93
C ASP A 73 -1.87 2.80 -1.01
N GLY A 74 -2.06 1.79 -0.17
CA GLY A 74 -1.11 0.68 -0.06
C GLY A 74 -1.67 -0.50 0.71
N GLU A 75 -0.79 -1.46 0.99
CA GLU A 75 -1.09 -2.68 1.73
C GLU A 75 -0.24 -2.76 2.99
N LEU A 76 -0.86 -2.97 4.15
CA LEU A 76 -0.15 -3.32 5.39
C LEU A 76 0.15 -4.81 5.39
N ILE A 77 1.41 -5.17 5.52
CA ILE A 77 1.86 -6.56 5.55
C ILE A 77 2.70 -6.83 6.80
N VAL A 78 2.76 -8.09 7.21
CA VAL A 78 3.75 -8.60 8.16
C VAL A 78 4.47 -9.76 7.47
N PRO A 79 5.79 -9.67 7.24
CA PRO A 79 6.54 -10.77 6.67
C PRO A 79 6.66 -11.93 7.69
N ASP A 80 6.79 -13.14 7.18
CA ASP A 80 7.21 -14.32 7.96
C ASP A 80 8.74 -14.36 8.11
N GLU A 81 9.25 -15.44 8.66
CA GLU A 81 10.68 -15.66 8.86
C GLU A 81 11.51 -15.75 7.57
N TYR A 82 10.86 -15.96 6.42
CA TYR A 82 11.47 -15.99 5.09
C TYR A 82 11.29 -14.67 4.33
N GLY A 83 10.68 -13.65 4.94
CA GLY A 83 10.40 -12.36 4.32
C GLY A 83 9.16 -12.36 3.40
N LYS A 84 8.37 -13.44 3.38
CA LYS A 84 7.13 -13.56 2.61
C LYS A 84 5.98 -12.92 3.39
N PRO A 85 5.08 -12.14 2.76
CA PRO A 85 3.88 -11.63 3.39
C PRO A 85 3.04 -12.77 3.98
N SER A 86 2.65 -12.63 5.24
CA SER A 86 1.82 -13.60 5.93
C SER A 86 0.49 -12.99 6.36
N PHE A 87 -0.59 -13.37 5.68
CA PHE A 87 -1.95 -12.94 6.04
C PHE A 87 -2.30 -13.32 7.49
N HIS A 88 -1.83 -14.49 7.95
CA HIS A 88 -2.00 -14.91 9.34
C HIS A 88 -1.38 -13.91 10.33
N ASN A 89 -0.13 -13.50 10.07
CA ASN A 89 0.62 -12.60 10.94
C ASN A 89 0.01 -11.19 10.97
N ILE A 90 -0.36 -10.63 9.80
CA ILE A 90 -0.99 -9.30 9.77
C ILE A 90 -2.38 -9.33 10.43
N MET A 91 -3.15 -10.41 10.29
CA MET A 91 -4.43 -10.57 10.98
C MET A 91 -4.25 -10.72 12.50
N ALA A 92 -3.21 -11.43 12.97
CA ALA A 92 -2.89 -11.50 14.39
C ALA A 92 -2.56 -10.08 14.91
N ARG A 93 -1.79 -9.29 14.14
CA ARG A 93 -1.45 -7.90 14.48
C ARG A 93 -2.68 -6.98 14.48
N ASP A 94 -3.56 -7.10 13.49
CA ASP A 94 -4.77 -6.24 13.37
C ASP A 94 -5.83 -6.55 14.44
N ARG A 95 -5.95 -7.80 14.89
CA ARG A 95 -6.97 -8.25 15.85
C ARG A 95 -6.62 -8.02 17.31
N VAL A 96 -5.52 -7.35 17.62
CA VAL A 96 -5.18 -7.00 19.00
C VAL A 96 -6.32 -6.21 19.62
N SER A 97 -6.98 -6.80 20.62
CA SER A 97 -8.14 -6.20 21.29
C SER A 97 -7.73 -5.27 22.45
N ARG A 98 -6.57 -5.55 23.05
CA ARG A 98 -6.06 -4.84 24.23
C ARG A 98 -4.85 -4.00 23.85
N ILE A 99 -5.02 -2.69 23.94
CA ILE A 99 -3.98 -1.69 23.57
C ILE A 99 -2.70 -1.81 24.45
N ASP A 100 -2.85 -2.26 25.70
CA ASP A 100 -1.73 -2.50 26.61
C ASP A 100 -0.79 -3.63 26.16
N ARG A 101 -1.29 -4.55 25.32
CA ARG A 101 -0.50 -5.62 24.71
C ARG A 101 0.11 -5.24 23.37
N LEU A 102 -0.25 -4.07 22.82
CA LEU A 102 0.14 -3.67 21.48
C LEU A 102 1.65 -3.70 21.27
N ARG A 103 2.43 -3.25 22.28
CA ARG A 103 3.90 -3.22 22.20
C ARG A 103 4.48 -4.61 21.91
N GLN A 104 4.00 -5.66 22.59
CA GLN A 104 4.47 -7.04 22.37
C GLN A 104 4.15 -7.52 20.95
N TYR A 105 3.00 -7.08 20.39
CA TYR A 105 2.61 -7.44 19.04
C TYR A 105 3.38 -6.65 17.98
N ILE A 106 3.78 -5.41 18.25
CA ILE A 106 4.67 -4.64 17.36
C ILE A 106 6.02 -5.35 17.22
N GLU A 107 6.60 -5.79 18.34
CA GLU A 107 7.88 -6.51 18.37
C GLU A 107 7.79 -7.88 17.66
N LYS A 108 6.68 -8.61 17.87
CA LYS A 108 6.48 -9.95 17.29
C LYS A 108 6.07 -9.95 15.82
N TYR A 109 5.32 -8.96 15.42
CA TYR A 109 4.72 -8.82 14.09
C TYR A 109 5.00 -7.42 13.53
N PRO A 110 6.25 -7.12 13.15
CA PRO A 110 6.61 -5.82 12.58
C PRO A 110 5.87 -5.60 11.26
N VAL A 111 5.18 -4.46 11.16
CA VAL A 111 4.35 -4.14 10.01
C VAL A 111 5.14 -3.31 9.00
N TRP A 112 4.95 -3.62 7.72
CA TRP A 112 5.40 -2.82 6.58
C TRP A 112 4.18 -2.27 5.85
N TYR A 113 4.30 -1.06 5.34
CA TYR A 113 3.28 -0.43 4.52
C TYR A 113 3.79 -0.29 3.09
N MET A 114 3.31 -1.16 2.21
CA MET A 114 3.68 -1.24 0.80
C MET A 114 2.79 -0.31 0.00
N VAL A 115 3.28 0.91 -0.27
CA VAL A 115 2.52 1.98 -0.91
C VAL A 115 2.64 1.87 -2.42
N PHE A 116 1.53 1.79 -3.12
CA PHE A 116 1.50 1.62 -4.58
C PHE A 116 0.82 2.79 -5.30
N ASP A 117 0.25 3.76 -4.58
CA ASP A 117 -0.31 4.97 -5.17
C ASP A 117 -0.31 6.16 -4.19
N ILE A 118 -0.32 7.39 -4.74
CA ILE A 118 -0.51 8.65 -4.03
C ILE A 118 -1.70 9.39 -4.63
N LEU A 119 -2.65 9.78 -3.79
CA LEU A 119 -3.97 10.26 -4.25
C LEU A 119 -4.20 11.74 -3.99
N CYS A 120 -3.42 12.32 -3.08
CA CYS A 120 -3.42 13.74 -2.76
C CYS A 120 -2.04 14.14 -2.26
N LYS A 121 -1.58 15.34 -2.59
CA LYS A 121 -0.38 15.97 -2.03
C LYS A 121 -0.59 17.47 -1.92
N GLU A 122 -0.30 18.08 -0.75
CA GLU A 122 -0.44 19.52 -0.48
C GLU A 122 -1.78 20.10 -0.92
N GLY A 123 -2.89 19.36 -0.68
CA GLY A 123 -4.24 19.75 -1.04
C GLY A 123 -4.63 19.51 -2.50
N GLN A 124 -3.68 19.13 -3.35
CA GLN A 124 -3.96 18.81 -4.75
C GLN A 124 -4.50 17.37 -4.87
N ASP A 125 -5.65 17.21 -5.51
CA ASP A 125 -6.21 15.89 -5.86
C ASP A 125 -5.46 15.32 -7.07
N LEU A 126 -4.70 14.25 -6.84
CA LEU A 126 -3.88 13.60 -7.85
C LEU A 126 -4.61 12.49 -8.62
N ARG A 127 -5.81 12.10 -8.20
CA ARG A 127 -6.59 11.01 -8.83
C ARG A 127 -6.94 11.28 -10.28
N VAL A 128 -6.94 12.55 -10.67
CA VAL A 128 -7.18 13.03 -12.05
C VAL A 128 -5.93 12.97 -12.94
N LEU A 129 -4.79 12.62 -12.38
CA LEU A 129 -3.53 12.45 -13.11
C LEU A 129 -3.32 11.00 -13.53
N PRO A 130 -2.58 10.74 -14.63
CA PRO A 130 -2.12 9.43 -15.02
C PRO A 130 -1.32 8.74 -13.88
N LEU A 131 -1.40 7.40 -13.79
CA LEU A 131 -0.68 6.62 -12.78
C LEU A 131 0.82 6.91 -12.79
N LEU A 132 1.44 7.04 -13.96
CA LEU A 132 2.87 7.29 -14.07
C LEU A 132 3.29 8.61 -13.40
N GLU A 133 2.47 9.65 -13.50
CA GLU A 133 2.73 10.93 -12.84
C GLU A 133 2.57 10.80 -11.32
N ARG A 134 1.52 10.11 -10.87
CA ARG A 134 1.32 9.82 -9.44
C ARG A 134 2.48 9.01 -8.86
N LYS A 135 2.98 8.01 -9.60
CA LYS A 135 4.13 7.20 -9.17
C LYS A 135 5.40 8.03 -8.99
N ARG A 136 5.70 8.95 -9.90
CA ARG A 136 6.84 9.88 -9.74
C ARG A 136 6.71 10.71 -8.46
N MET A 137 5.52 11.25 -8.21
CA MET A 137 5.25 12.01 -6.99
C MET A 137 5.33 11.15 -5.74
N LEU A 138 4.94 9.88 -5.82
CA LEU A 138 5.09 8.90 -4.74
C LEU A 138 6.56 8.67 -4.40
N ASP A 139 7.40 8.38 -5.41
CA ASP A 139 8.83 8.12 -5.25
C ASP A 139 9.59 9.33 -4.68
N GLU A 140 9.18 10.55 -5.09
CA GLU A 140 9.70 11.80 -4.50
C GLU A 140 9.27 12.01 -3.04
N THR A 141 8.10 11.51 -2.68
CA THR A 141 7.52 11.68 -1.32
C THR A 141 8.06 10.66 -0.34
N LEU A 142 8.20 9.40 -0.77
CA LEU A 142 8.69 8.29 0.02
C LEU A 142 10.20 8.08 -0.22
N LYS A 143 11.03 8.87 0.44
CA LYS A 143 12.49 8.62 0.48
C LYS A 143 12.75 7.50 1.48
N SER A 144 12.82 6.28 0.99
CA SER A 144 12.77 5.06 1.79
C SER A 144 14.01 4.78 2.63
N ASN A 145 13.82 4.60 3.94
CA ASN A 145 14.68 3.80 4.81
C ASN A 145 13.90 3.16 5.98
N GLY A 146 12.58 3.12 5.90
CA GLY A 146 11.71 2.62 6.95
C GLY A 146 10.75 1.53 6.47
N ASN A 147 9.74 1.32 7.26
CA ASN A 147 8.70 0.32 6.98
C ASN A 147 7.61 0.84 6.02
N VAL A 148 7.64 2.13 5.65
CA VAL A 148 6.76 2.72 4.63
C VAL A 148 7.52 2.80 3.31
N GLN A 149 7.17 1.96 2.35
CA GLN A 149 7.93 1.81 1.10
C GLN A 149 7.04 1.90 -0.13
N ALA A 150 7.57 2.54 -1.19
CA ALA A 150 6.92 2.51 -2.50
C ALA A 150 7.11 1.14 -3.17
N VAL A 151 6.02 0.61 -3.74
CA VAL A 151 6.06 -0.64 -4.52
C VAL A 151 6.73 -0.40 -5.86
N SER A 152 7.69 -1.27 -6.22
CA SER A 152 8.39 -1.23 -7.49
C SER A 152 7.50 -1.64 -8.66
N ASP A 153 7.77 -1.04 -9.82
CA ASP A 153 7.14 -1.38 -11.09
C ASP A 153 8.06 -2.25 -11.95
N TYR A 154 7.49 -3.18 -12.67
CA TYR A 154 8.17 -4.12 -13.55
C TYR A 154 7.53 -4.07 -14.94
N SER A 155 8.34 -4.14 -16.00
CA SER A 155 7.88 -4.16 -17.39
C SER A 155 7.52 -5.57 -17.86
N ASP A 156 8.16 -6.61 -17.31
CA ASP A 156 7.94 -8.00 -17.68
C ASP A 156 7.03 -8.70 -16.66
N GLY A 157 5.73 -8.77 -16.98
CA GLY A 157 4.73 -9.42 -16.13
C GLY A 157 4.86 -10.94 -16.07
N GLU A 158 5.36 -11.60 -17.13
CA GLU A 158 5.53 -13.05 -17.15
C GLU A 158 6.69 -13.47 -16.26
N ALA A 159 7.82 -12.77 -16.36
CA ALA A 159 8.97 -13.01 -15.49
C ALA A 159 8.61 -12.73 -14.01
N LEU A 160 7.93 -11.60 -13.73
CA LEU A 160 7.50 -11.29 -12.37
C LEU A 160 6.53 -12.35 -11.83
N PHE A 161 5.55 -12.79 -12.63
CA PHE A 161 4.58 -13.81 -12.21
C PHE A 161 5.25 -15.15 -11.92
N SER A 162 6.22 -15.57 -12.75
CA SER A 162 7.03 -16.78 -12.50
C SER A 162 7.73 -16.72 -11.15
N ILE A 163 8.39 -15.61 -10.83
CA ILE A 163 9.06 -15.41 -9.53
C ILE A 163 8.05 -15.45 -8.38
N MET A 164 6.88 -14.82 -8.55
CA MET A 164 5.83 -14.82 -7.52
C MET A 164 5.31 -16.23 -7.28
N LYS A 165 5.13 -17.02 -8.33
CA LYS A 165 4.71 -18.42 -8.25
C LYS A 165 5.75 -19.30 -7.55
N GLU A 166 7.03 -19.16 -7.86
CA GLU A 166 8.13 -19.88 -7.20
C GLU A 166 8.21 -19.56 -5.71
N LYS A 167 7.94 -18.30 -5.35
CA LYS A 167 7.89 -17.84 -3.95
C LYS A 167 6.55 -18.12 -3.26
N ASP A 168 5.62 -18.77 -3.92
CA ASP A 168 4.26 -19.04 -3.42
C ASP A 168 3.59 -17.75 -2.88
N MET A 169 3.72 -16.65 -3.63
CA MET A 169 3.06 -15.37 -3.37
C MET A 169 1.73 -15.26 -4.11
N GLU A 170 0.87 -14.31 -3.71
CA GLU A 170 -0.50 -14.17 -4.21
C GLU A 170 -0.59 -13.94 -5.73
N GLY A 171 0.41 -13.28 -6.32
CA GLY A 171 0.47 -12.98 -7.74
C GLY A 171 0.95 -11.57 -8.05
N ILE A 172 0.43 -11.01 -9.15
CA ILE A 172 0.80 -9.67 -9.62
C ILE A 172 -0.44 -8.82 -9.90
N VAL A 173 -0.26 -7.49 -9.91
CA VAL A 173 -1.27 -6.52 -10.38
C VAL A 173 -0.72 -5.79 -11.58
N SER A 174 -1.44 -5.90 -12.72
CA SER A 174 -1.11 -5.18 -13.96
C SER A 174 -1.88 -3.86 -14.01
N LYS A 175 -1.19 -2.78 -14.28
CA LYS A 175 -1.75 -1.42 -14.30
C LYS A 175 -1.39 -0.70 -15.59
N LYS A 176 -2.28 0.14 -16.10
CA LYS A 176 -1.96 1.04 -17.22
C LYS A 176 -1.29 2.32 -16.69
N PRO A 177 -0.10 2.70 -17.18
CA PRO A 177 0.58 3.95 -16.77
C PRO A 177 -0.26 5.21 -16.99
N THR A 178 -1.16 5.16 -17.97
CA THR A 178 -2.06 6.27 -18.32
C THR A 178 -3.37 6.29 -17.52
N ALA A 179 -3.64 5.28 -16.67
CA ALA A 179 -4.91 5.17 -15.96
C ALA A 179 -5.07 6.25 -14.88
N LEU A 180 -6.26 6.82 -14.82
CA LEU A 180 -6.70 7.65 -13.71
C LEU A 180 -7.11 6.78 -12.52
N TYR A 181 -7.13 7.36 -11.31
CA TYR A 181 -7.62 6.64 -10.14
C TYR A 181 -9.14 6.79 -10.01
N ARG A 182 -9.89 5.68 -10.06
CA ARG A 182 -11.35 5.66 -10.03
C ARG A 182 -11.87 4.94 -8.78
N ARG A 183 -13.09 5.28 -8.34
CA ARG A 183 -13.76 4.64 -7.20
C ARG A 183 -14.56 3.39 -7.63
N GLU A 184 -13.98 2.58 -8.50
CA GLU A 184 -14.66 1.42 -9.06
C GLU A 184 -13.64 0.30 -9.35
N LYS A 185 -14.14 -0.91 -9.61
CA LYS A 185 -13.29 -2.01 -10.09
C LYS A 185 -12.90 -1.75 -11.54
N THR A 186 -11.63 -1.84 -11.84
CA THR A 186 -11.08 -1.66 -13.20
C THR A 186 -9.99 -2.67 -13.51
#